data_391f136ea2c3787d4054a570fdb16f99
#
_entry.id   391f136ea2c3787d4054a570fdb16f99
#
_cell.length_a   1.000
_cell.length_b   1.000
_cell.length_c   1.000
_cell.angle_alpha   90.00
_cell.angle_beta   90.00
_cell.angle_gamma   90.00
#
_symmetry.space_group_name_H-M   'P 1'
#
loop_
_entity.id
_entity.type
_entity.pdbx_description
1 polymer ?
#
loop_
_entity_poly.entity_id
_entity_poly.type
_entity_poly.pdbx_seq_one_letter_code
_entity_poly.pdbx_strand_id
1 'polypeptide(L)'
;MRRTGTMFYSALLLTGANLALRMVSMGFQVYLSGQIGAAGIGLLQLVLSVSMLAMTAGMGGIRTSAMYLTAEEVGSGRWLGVRRVLSACFLYSFLFSTAVALLVWFCAPLVAEAWIGDLRTLAALRIFAAFLPVVCLGGVMTGYFTAAGRIRELVAVEILEQVVSMAVTVLLLSHWASGDPGRACCAVVGGSSAASLVTLLSLLFLRSRETNRLPDRQEAPVPVAGRLLRVALPLA
;
A
#
# COMPACT_ATOMS: atom_id res chain seq x y z
N MET A 1 -18.65 22.59 -19.32
CA MET A 1 -17.26 22.95 -19.66
C MET A 1 -16.31 23.07 -18.45
N ARG A 2 -16.71 23.58 -17.26
CA ARG A 2 -15.83 23.66 -16.07
C ARG A 2 -15.41 22.31 -15.48
N ARG A 3 -16.21 21.25 -15.54
CA ARG A 3 -15.89 19.91 -14.99
C ARG A 3 -14.81 19.15 -15.76
N THR A 4 -14.77 19.30 -17.08
CA THR A 4 -13.75 18.65 -17.93
C THR A 4 -12.35 19.25 -17.70
N GLY A 5 -12.24 20.54 -17.48
CA GLY A 5 -10.95 21.19 -17.17
C GLY A 5 -10.37 20.76 -15.82
N THR A 6 -11.21 20.57 -14.80
CA THR A 6 -10.77 20.09 -13.49
C THR A 6 -10.35 18.61 -13.51
N MET A 7 -11.00 17.77 -14.28
CA MET A 7 -10.61 16.35 -14.44
C MET A 7 -9.29 16.25 -15.20
N PHE A 8 -9.10 17.01 -16.28
CA PHE A 8 -7.85 17.02 -17.03
C PHE A 8 -6.68 17.53 -16.19
N TYR A 9 -6.88 18.60 -15.42
CA TYR A 9 -5.86 19.10 -14.50
C TYR A 9 -5.50 18.09 -13.41
N SER A 10 -6.47 17.38 -12.83
CA SER A 10 -6.23 16.35 -11.84
C SER A 10 -5.49 15.14 -12.41
N ALA A 11 -5.80 14.73 -13.63
CA ALA A 11 -5.09 13.67 -14.32
C ALA A 11 -3.64 14.07 -14.63
N LEU A 12 -3.42 15.29 -15.13
CA LEU A 12 -2.09 15.81 -15.42
C LEU A 12 -1.24 15.91 -14.14
N LEU A 13 -1.83 16.40 -13.05
CA LEU A 13 -1.17 16.51 -11.75
C LEU A 13 -0.79 15.14 -11.21
N LEU A 14 -1.68 14.15 -11.31
CA LEU A 14 -1.40 12.77 -10.88
C LEU A 14 -0.27 12.15 -11.71
N THR A 15 -0.32 12.33 -13.04
CA THR A 15 0.73 11.80 -13.94
C THR A 15 2.07 12.46 -13.67
N GLY A 16 2.09 13.78 -13.52
CA GLY A 16 3.31 14.54 -13.21
C GLY A 16 3.91 14.16 -11.86
N ALA A 17 3.06 14.02 -10.83
CA ALA A 17 3.49 13.58 -9.50
C ALA A 17 4.07 12.15 -9.53
N ASN A 18 3.40 11.22 -10.20
CA ASN A 18 3.89 9.85 -10.35
C ASN A 18 5.23 9.80 -11.10
N LEU A 19 5.40 10.61 -12.14
CA LEU A 19 6.66 10.69 -12.88
C LEU A 19 7.78 11.24 -12.00
N ALA A 20 7.53 12.32 -11.27
CA ALA A 20 8.49 12.91 -10.34
C ALA A 20 8.87 11.91 -9.22
N LEU A 21 7.91 11.21 -8.62
CA LEU A 21 8.16 10.17 -7.62
C LEU A 21 9.01 9.02 -8.19
N ARG A 22 8.77 8.61 -9.42
CA ARG A 22 9.60 7.59 -10.09
C ARG A 22 11.03 8.05 -10.31
N MET A 23 11.24 9.29 -10.73
CA MET A 23 12.59 9.85 -10.89
C MET A 23 13.34 9.89 -9.55
N VAL A 24 12.68 10.33 -8.48
CA VAL A 24 13.25 10.34 -7.13
C VAL A 24 13.57 8.91 -6.66
N SER A 25 12.68 7.94 -6.91
CA SER A 25 12.92 6.53 -6.57
C SER A 25 14.11 5.94 -7.34
N MET A 26 14.26 6.28 -8.63
CA MET A 26 15.44 5.87 -9.42
C MET A 26 16.72 6.45 -8.85
N GLY A 27 16.75 7.75 -8.54
CA GLY A 27 17.90 8.39 -7.90
C GLY A 27 18.26 7.71 -6.57
N PHE A 28 17.26 7.36 -5.79
CA PHE A 28 17.45 6.63 -4.54
C PHE A 28 18.00 5.21 -4.74
N GLN A 29 17.55 4.49 -5.78
CA GLN A 29 18.12 3.19 -6.13
C GLN A 29 19.60 3.28 -6.52
N VAL A 30 20.00 4.32 -7.25
CA VAL A 30 21.39 4.58 -7.59
C VAL A 30 22.21 4.84 -6.32
N TYR A 31 21.70 5.64 -5.40
CA TYR A 31 22.32 5.87 -4.09
C TYR A 31 22.49 4.56 -3.30
N LEU A 32 21.44 3.75 -3.23
CA LEU A 32 21.48 2.43 -2.56
C LEU A 32 22.54 1.50 -3.20
N SER A 33 22.61 1.49 -4.53
CA SER A 33 23.60 0.68 -5.25
C SER A 33 25.04 1.04 -4.88
N GLY A 34 25.31 2.34 -4.67
CA GLY A 34 26.60 2.80 -4.18
C GLY A 34 26.92 2.39 -2.75
N GLN A 35 25.91 2.24 -1.89
CA GLN A 35 26.09 1.88 -0.47
C GLN A 35 26.16 0.37 -0.22
N ILE A 36 25.36 -0.41 -0.93
CA ILE A 36 25.15 -1.84 -0.67
C ILE A 36 25.95 -2.73 -1.65
N GLY A 37 26.37 -2.14 -2.77
CA GLY A 37 27.06 -2.87 -3.83
C GLY A 37 26.12 -3.71 -4.71
N ALA A 38 26.66 -4.24 -5.81
CA ALA A 38 25.87 -4.97 -6.81
C ALA A 38 25.23 -6.25 -6.25
N ALA A 39 25.96 -7.00 -5.40
CA ALA A 39 25.46 -8.23 -4.77
C ALA A 39 24.28 -7.94 -3.83
N GLY A 40 24.38 -6.89 -3.02
CA GLY A 40 23.30 -6.49 -2.11
C GLY A 40 22.05 -6.01 -2.84
N ILE A 41 22.20 -5.28 -3.95
CA ILE A 41 21.07 -4.90 -4.81
C ILE A 41 20.40 -6.13 -5.44
N GLY A 42 21.18 -7.13 -5.87
CA GLY A 42 20.63 -8.39 -6.38
C GLY A 42 19.75 -9.09 -5.34
N LEU A 43 20.23 -9.24 -4.11
CA LEU A 43 19.45 -9.80 -3.01
C LEU A 43 18.19 -8.98 -2.70
N LEU A 44 18.30 -7.66 -2.68
CA LEU A 44 17.16 -6.76 -2.46
C LEU A 44 16.10 -6.94 -3.53
N GLN A 45 16.48 -7.04 -4.80
CA GLN A 45 15.53 -7.24 -5.91
C GLN A 45 14.79 -8.58 -5.80
N LEU A 46 15.46 -9.65 -5.35
CA LEU A 46 14.82 -10.94 -5.10
C LEU A 46 13.79 -10.83 -3.96
N VAL A 47 14.14 -10.20 -2.85
CA VAL A 47 13.23 -9.96 -1.72
C VAL A 47 12.02 -9.12 -2.17
N LEU A 48 12.26 -8.06 -2.95
CA LEU A 48 11.18 -7.20 -3.48
C LEU A 48 10.27 -7.96 -4.45
N SER A 49 10.80 -8.88 -5.26
CA SER A 49 10.00 -9.71 -6.17
C SER A 49 9.06 -10.63 -5.40
N VAL A 50 9.54 -11.30 -4.37
CA VAL A 50 8.70 -12.13 -3.48
C VAL A 50 7.68 -11.26 -2.75
N SER A 51 8.08 -10.10 -2.27
CA SER A 51 7.19 -9.14 -1.61
C SER A 51 6.08 -8.66 -2.53
N MET A 52 6.40 -8.42 -3.79
CA MET A 52 5.42 -7.99 -4.81
C MET A 52 4.40 -9.08 -5.13
N LEU A 53 4.83 -10.35 -5.22
CA LEU A 53 3.94 -11.51 -5.35
C LEU A 53 3.01 -11.63 -4.15
N ALA A 54 3.55 -11.55 -2.93
CA ALA A 54 2.77 -11.63 -1.70
C ALA A 54 1.76 -10.46 -1.57
N MET A 55 2.17 -9.24 -1.96
CA MET A 55 1.31 -8.07 -1.97
C MET A 55 0.18 -8.22 -2.99
N THR A 56 0.48 -8.71 -4.19
CA THR A 56 -0.53 -8.97 -5.22
C THR A 56 -1.53 -10.03 -4.77
N ALA A 57 -1.04 -11.13 -4.19
CA ALA A 57 -1.88 -12.16 -3.59
C ALA A 57 -2.72 -11.59 -2.42
N GLY A 58 -2.11 -10.82 -1.52
CA GLY A 58 -2.79 -10.24 -0.34
C GLY A 58 -3.82 -9.17 -0.68
N MET A 59 -3.62 -8.42 -1.75
CA MET A 59 -4.60 -7.44 -2.24
C MET A 59 -5.80 -8.07 -2.93
N GLY A 60 -5.66 -9.25 -3.61
CA GLY A 60 -6.75 -10.05 -4.17
C GLY A 60 -7.88 -9.25 -4.81
N GLY A 61 -7.59 -8.26 -5.66
CA GLY A 61 -8.59 -7.40 -6.28
C GLY A 61 -9.34 -6.43 -5.34
N ILE A 62 -9.09 -6.47 -4.01
CA ILE A 62 -9.83 -5.68 -3.01
C ILE A 62 -9.72 -4.16 -3.23
N ARG A 63 -8.56 -3.68 -3.71
CA ARG A 63 -8.36 -2.27 -4.04
C ARG A 63 -9.34 -1.81 -5.13
N THR A 64 -9.47 -2.59 -6.18
CA THR A 64 -10.38 -2.31 -7.31
C THR A 64 -11.84 -2.42 -6.89
N SER A 65 -12.17 -3.45 -6.08
CA SER A 65 -13.51 -3.64 -5.52
C SER A 65 -13.89 -2.49 -4.59
N ALA A 66 -13.00 -2.05 -3.71
CA ALA A 66 -13.22 -0.91 -2.83
C ALA A 66 -13.44 0.38 -3.64
N MET A 67 -12.64 0.60 -4.70
CA MET A 67 -12.80 1.75 -5.58
C MET A 67 -14.16 1.71 -6.30
N TYR A 68 -14.54 0.57 -6.88
CA TYR A 68 -15.78 0.42 -7.64
C TYR A 68 -17.02 0.62 -6.74
N LEU A 69 -17.10 -0.12 -5.63
CA LEU A 69 -18.24 -0.05 -4.71
C LEU A 69 -18.35 1.33 -4.05
N THR A 70 -17.22 1.97 -3.73
CA THR A 70 -17.23 3.34 -3.21
C THR A 70 -17.71 4.34 -4.25
N ALA A 71 -17.28 4.21 -5.51
CA ALA A 71 -17.72 5.09 -6.59
C ALA A 71 -19.24 4.99 -6.85
N GLU A 72 -19.79 3.76 -6.76
CA GLU A 72 -21.22 3.50 -6.89
C GLU A 72 -22.04 4.20 -5.78
N GLU A 73 -21.61 4.06 -4.52
CA GLU A 73 -22.29 4.66 -3.37
C GLU A 73 -22.13 6.20 -3.32
N VAL A 74 -20.95 6.70 -3.67
CA VAL A 74 -20.71 8.16 -3.82
C VAL A 74 -21.54 8.74 -4.95
N GLY A 75 -21.62 8.06 -6.09
CA GLY A 75 -22.41 8.49 -7.25
C GLY A 75 -23.92 8.52 -6.96
N SER A 76 -24.39 7.64 -6.06
CA SER A 76 -25.79 7.60 -5.60
C SER A 76 -26.07 8.52 -4.39
N GLY A 77 -25.07 9.24 -3.87
CA GLY A 77 -25.20 10.15 -2.73
C GLY A 77 -25.43 9.50 -1.38
N ARG A 78 -25.20 8.17 -1.27
CA ARG A 78 -25.44 7.38 -0.04
C ARG A 78 -24.21 7.27 0.83
N TRP A 79 -23.97 8.24 1.70
CA TRP A 79 -22.77 8.30 2.55
C TRP A 79 -22.70 7.20 3.62
N LEU A 80 -23.83 6.73 4.15
CA LEU A 80 -23.87 5.58 5.05
C LEU A 80 -23.50 4.27 4.32
N GLY A 81 -23.87 4.16 3.03
CA GLY A 81 -23.46 3.07 2.15
C GLY A 81 -21.93 3.02 2.03
N VAL A 82 -21.29 4.17 1.82
CA VAL A 82 -19.82 4.30 1.74
C VAL A 82 -19.15 3.80 3.03
N ARG A 83 -19.65 4.19 4.22
CA ARG A 83 -19.09 3.70 5.50
C ARG A 83 -19.17 2.19 5.64
N ARG A 84 -20.31 1.59 5.27
CA ARG A 84 -20.52 0.14 5.35
C ARG A 84 -19.65 -0.62 4.34
N VAL A 85 -19.60 -0.16 3.09
CA VAL A 85 -18.74 -0.72 2.05
C VAL A 85 -17.29 -0.71 2.53
N LEU A 86 -16.84 0.43 3.04
CA LEU A 86 -15.46 0.60 3.46
C LEU A 86 -15.12 -0.30 4.67
N SER A 87 -16.01 -0.39 5.69
CA SER A 87 -15.79 -1.28 6.83
C SER A 87 -15.75 -2.75 6.42
N ALA A 88 -16.60 -3.16 5.48
CA ALA A 88 -16.59 -4.52 4.95
C ALA A 88 -15.31 -4.81 4.15
N CYS A 89 -14.85 -3.85 3.30
CA CYS A 89 -13.59 -3.95 2.58
C CYS A 89 -12.39 -4.02 3.54
N PHE A 90 -12.41 -3.25 4.64
CA PHE A 90 -11.37 -3.31 5.67
C PHE A 90 -11.30 -4.66 6.34
N LEU A 91 -12.45 -5.19 6.77
CA LEU A 91 -12.52 -6.49 7.44
C LEU A 91 -12.04 -7.61 6.52
N TYR A 92 -12.53 -7.63 5.29
CA TYR A 92 -12.11 -8.61 4.29
C TYR A 92 -10.62 -8.51 3.99
N SER A 93 -10.13 -7.29 3.72
CA SER A 93 -8.71 -7.05 3.44
C SER A 93 -7.83 -7.46 4.61
N PHE A 94 -8.23 -7.15 5.84
CA PHE A 94 -7.48 -7.53 7.03
C PHE A 94 -7.39 -9.04 7.20
N LEU A 95 -8.51 -9.76 7.10
CA LEU A 95 -8.55 -11.23 7.23
C LEU A 95 -7.73 -11.91 6.13
N PHE A 96 -7.95 -11.50 4.88
CA PHE A 96 -7.29 -12.12 3.74
C PHE A 96 -5.79 -11.83 3.71
N SER A 97 -5.39 -10.57 3.92
CA SER A 97 -3.98 -10.21 3.97
C SER A 97 -3.24 -10.81 5.16
N THR A 98 -3.93 -11.00 6.30
CA THR A 98 -3.34 -11.69 7.46
C THR A 98 -3.11 -13.18 7.16
N ALA A 99 -4.05 -13.84 6.47
CA ALA A 99 -3.85 -15.22 6.02
C ALA A 99 -2.64 -15.35 5.08
N VAL A 100 -2.51 -14.45 4.10
CA VAL A 100 -1.36 -14.41 3.20
C VAL A 100 -0.07 -14.06 3.96
N ALA A 101 -0.13 -13.14 4.90
CA ALA A 101 1.02 -12.78 5.75
C ALA A 101 1.53 -13.97 6.57
N LEU A 102 0.63 -14.74 7.17
CA LEU A 102 0.99 -15.97 7.89
C LEU A 102 1.59 -17.01 6.94
N LEU A 103 1.01 -17.19 5.76
CA LEU A 103 1.56 -18.09 4.75
C LEU A 103 2.98 -17.68 4.37
N VAL A 104 3.21 -16.41 4.07
CA VAL A 104 4.55 -15.87 3.76
C VAL A 104 5.50 -16.04 4.94
N TRP A 105 5.04 -15.79 6.16
CA TRP A 105 5.83 -15.95 7.38
C TRP A 105 6.34 -17.39 7.58
N PHE A 106 5.46 -18.38 7.40
CA PHE A 106 5.80 -19.79 7.53
C PHE A 106 6.63 -20.30 6.35
N CYS A 107 6.35 -19.83 5.13
CA CYS A 107 7.10 -20.19 3.93
C CYS A 107 8.43 -19.42 3.78
N ALA A 108 8.65 -18.35 4.57
CA ALA A 108 9.84 -17.51 4.47
C ALA A 108 11.18 -18.31 4.52
N PRO A 109 11.39 -19.32 5.40
CA PRO A 109 12.62 -20.10 5.38
C PRO A 109 12.78 -20.89 4.07
N LEU A 110 11.71 -21.51 3.59
CA LEU A 110 11.73 -22.26 2.32
C LEU A 110 12.06 -21.34 1.13
N VAL A 111 11.48 -20.15 1.10
CA VAL A 111 11.75 -19.15 0.06
C VAL A 111 13.17 -18.62 0.14
N ALA A 112 13.69 -18.37 1.34
CA ALA A 112 15.04 -17.90 1.54
C ALA A 112 16.09 -18.94 1.11
N GLU A 113 15.87 -20.23 1.40
CA GLU A 113 16.80 -21.31 1.05
C GLU A 113 16.65 -21.75 -0.40
N ALA A 114 15.42 -22.07 -0.85
CA ALA A 114 15.19 -22.70 -2.14
C ALA A 114 15.11 -21.71 -3.32
N TRP A 115 14.64 -20.49 -3.09
CA TRP A 115 14.46 -19.50 -4.16
C TRP A 115 15.54 -18.44 -4.19
N ILE A 116 15.89 -17.88 -3.02
CA ILE A 116 16.87 -16.79 -2.93
C ILE A 116 18.29 -17.38 -2.76
N GLY A 117 18.41 -18.52 -2.08
CA GLY A 117 19.72 -19.14 -1.80
C GLY A 117 20.53 -18.42 -0.74
N ASP A 118 19.92 -17.48 0.02
CA ASP A 118 20.60 -16.73 1.10
C ASP A 118 19.68 -16.53 2.30
N LEU A 119 20.00 -17.17 3.41
CA LEU A 119 19.26 -17.08 4.69
C LEU A 119 19.25 -15.67 5.31
N ARG A 120 20.15 -14.80 4.90
CA ARG A 120 20.21 -13.41 5.38
C ARG A 120 18.97 -12.62 5.02
N THR A 121 18.23 -13.01 3.97
CA THR A 121 17.00 -12.38 3.53
C THR A 121 15.79 -12.77 4.36
N LEU A 122 15.87 -13.81 5.17
CA LEU A 122 14.78 -14.31 6.02
C LEU A 122 14.20 -13.23 6.93
N ALA A 123 15.07 -12.41 7.55
CA ALA A 123 14.62 -11.33 8.42
C ALA A 123 13.83 -10.26 7.66
N ALA A 124 14.29 -9.89 6.46
CA ALA A 124 13.59 -8.93 5.61
C ALA A 124 12.21 -9.46 5.17
N LEU A 125 12.11 -10.73 4.77
CA LEU A 125 10.84 -11.37 4.40
C LEU A 125 9.87 -11.43 5.58
N ARG A 126 10.33 -11.71 6.79
CA ARG A 126 9.49 -11.70 8.00
C ARG A 126 9.00 -10.30 8.37
N ILE A 127 9.87 -9.29 8.29
CA ILE A 127 9.46 -7.90 8.49
C ILE A 127 8.36 -7.54 7.50
N PHE A 128 8.56 -7.84 6.21
CA PHE A 128 7.55 -7.57 5.19
C PHE A 128 6.23 -8.30 5.47
N ALA A 129 6.28 -9.60 5.80
CA ALA A 129 5.09 -10.40 6.12
C ALA A 129 4.29 -9.80 7.29
N ALA A 130 4.96 -9.35 8.35
CA ALA A 130 4.31 -8.72 9.50
C ALA A 130 3.56 -7.42 9.13
N PHE A 131 4.09 -6.66 8.16
CA PHE A 131 3.50 -5.39 7.72
C PHE A 131 2.55 -5.53 6.51
N LEU A 132 2.45 -6.71 5.90
CA LEU A 132 1.59 -6.96 4.75
C LEU A 132 0.12 -6.56 4.97
N PRO A 133 -0.52 -6.85 6.13
CA PRO A 133 -1.88 -6.38 6.39
C PRO A 133 -2.02 -4.86 6.37
N VAL A 134 -1.02 -4.14 6.87
CA VAL A 134 -1.00 -2.67 6.89
C VAL A 134 -0.95 -2.11 5.47
N VAL A 135 -0.09 -2.68 4.62
CA VAL A 135 0.04 -2.31 3.19
C VAL A 135 -1.28 -2.52 2.45
N CYS A 136 -1.92 -3.68 2.66
CA CYS A 136 -3.20 -4.01 2.03
C CYS A 136 -4.34 -3.08 2.49
N LEU A 137 -4.40 -2.75 3.78
CA LEU A 137 -5.36 -1.76 4.31
C LEU A 137 -5.12 -0.37 3.73
N GLY A 138 -3.86 0.04 3.55
CA GLY A 138 -3.49 1.25 2.82
C GLY A 138 -4.04 1.26 1.41
N GLY A 139 -3.97 0.12 0.71
CA GLY A 139 -4.55 -0.07 -0.62
C GLY A 139 -6.06 0.14 -0.69
N VAL A 140 -6.82 -0.32 0.33
CA VAL A 140 -8.27 -0.05 0.44
C VAL A 140 -8.54 1.45 0.58
N MET A 141 -7.76 2.14 1.43
CA MET A 141 -7.88 3.59 1.60
C MET A 141 -7.56 4.35 0.32
N THR A 142 -6.49 3.99 -0.38
CA THR A 142 -6.13 4.56 -1.68
C THR A 142 -7.27 4.40 -2.68
N GLY A 143 -7.92 3.22 -2.73
CA GLY A 143 -9.11 2.97 -3.54
C GLY A 143 -10.26 3.92 -3.20
N TYR A 144 -10.54 4.13 -1.92
CA TYR A 144 -11.56 5.07 -1.43
C TYR A 144 -11.27 6.51 -1.88
N PHE A 145 -10.07 7.04 -1.62
CA PHE A 145 -9.72 8.42 -1.98
C PHE A 145 -9.74 8.64 -3.49
N THR A 146 -9.36 7.63 -4.28
CA THR A 146 -9.45 7.67 -5.74
C THR A 146 -10.92 7.74 -6.20
N ALA A 147 -11.80 6.92 -5.64
CA ALA A 147 -13.22 6.90 -5.95
C ALA A 147 -13.93 8.19 -5.52
N ALA A 148 -13.54 8.77 -4.39
CA ALA A 148 -14.05 10.03 -3.88
C ALA A 148 -13.54 11.27 -4.66
N GLY A 149 -12.65 11.08 -5.64
CA GLY A 149 -12.07 12.17 -6.45
C GLY A 149 -11.08 13.06 -5.70
N ARG A 150 -10.58 12.62 -4.53
CA ARG A 150 -9.67 13.39 -3.66
C ARG A 150 -8.21 13.13 -4.01
N ILE A 151 -7.87 13.28 -5.28
CA ILE A 151 -6.57 12.94 -5.85
C ILE A 151 -5.44 13.79 -5.24
N ARG A 152 -5.68 15.05 -4.91
CA ARG A 152 -4.66 15.94 -4.33
C ARG A 152 -4.16 15.44 -2.97
N GLU A 153 -5.06 14.98 -2.13
CA GLU A 153 -4.72 14.46 -0.80
C GLU A 153 -3.98 13.12 -0.91
N LEU A 154 -4.42 12.29 -1.86
CA LEU A 154 -3.74 11.03 -2.16
C LEU A 154 -2.30 11.27 -2.60
N VAL A 155 -2.07 12.16 -3.57
CA VAL A 155 -0.73 12.52 -4.04
C VAL A 155 0.14 13.09 -2.92
N ALA A 156 -0.42 13.94 -2.06
CA ALA A 156 0.32 14.49 -0.92
C ALA A 156 0.77 13.38 0.05
N VAL A 157 -0.08 12.39 0.32
CA VAL A 157 0.25 11.25 1.17
C VAL A 157 1.27 10.32 0.48
N GLU A 158 1.17 10.08 -0.82
CA GLU A 158 2.17 9.31 -1.58
C GLU A 158 3.56 9.98 -1.57
N ILE A 159 3.62 11.30 -1.69
CA ILE A 159 4.88 12.04 -1.54
C ILE A 159 5.43 11.88 -0.11
N LEU A 160 4.58 12.03 0.90
CA LEU A 160 4.97 11.84 2.29
C LEU A 160 5.51 10.42 2.54
N GLU A 161 4.82 9.40 2.02
CA GLU A 161 5.25 7.99 2.08
C GLU A 161 6.66 7.81 1.51
N GLN A 162 6.90 8.36 0.32
CA GLN A 162 8.19 8.26 -0.35
C GLN A 162 9.31 8.92 0.46
N VAL A 163 9.06 10.13 0.98
CA VAL A 163 10.04 10.86 1.80
C VAL A 163 10.33 10.10 3.10
N VAL A 164 9.29 9.61 3.79
CA VAL A 164 9.46 8.84 5.03
C VAL A 164 10.21 7.54 4.76
N SER A 165 9.86 6.81 3.69
CA SER A 165 10.55 5.58 3.29
C SER A 165 12.04 5.79 3.08
N MET A 166 12.40 6.84 2.34
CA MET A 166 13.80 7.19 2.08
C MET A 166 14.52 7.61 3.36
N ALA A 167 13.92 8.49 4.15
CA ALA A 167 14.53 8.98 5.39
C ALA A 167 14.78 7.84 6.39
N VAL A 168 13.79 6.99 6.62
CA VAL A 168 13.92 5.86 7.53
C VAL A 168 14.95 4.85 7.00
N THR A 169 14.93 4.56 5.70
CA THR A 169 15.92 3.66 5.09
C THR A 169 17.34 4.19 5.26
N VAL A 170 17.59 5.47 4.99
CA VAL A 170 18.92 6.09 5.15
C VAL A 170 19.36 6.06 6.61
N LEU A 171 18.45 6.38 7.54
CA LEU A 171 18.74 6.31 8.99
C LEU A 171 19.08 4.87 9.43
N LEU A 172 18.33 3.88 8.99
CA LEU A 172 18.60 2.47 9.31
C LEU A 172 19.90 1.99 8.69
N LEU A 173 20.20 2.41 7.44
CA LEU A 173 21.45 2.07 6.78
C LEU A 173 22.65 2.66 7.53
N SER A 174 22.58 3.93 7.91
CA SER A 174 23.69 4.61 8.58
C SER A 174 23.97 4.08 9.96
N HIS A 175 22.95 3.64 10.70
CA HIS A 175 23.11 3.17 12.08
C HIS A 175 23.28 1.66 12.23
N TRP A 176 22.75 0.87 11.30
CA TRP A 176 22.60 -0.58 11.54
C TRP A 176 23.20 -1.49 10.46
N ALA A 177 23.44 -0.97 9.25
CA ALA A 177 23.75 -1.80 8.09
C ALA A 177 25.19 -1.69 7.59
N SER A 178 26.14 -1.25 8.44
CA SER A 178 27.54 -1.09 8.03
C SER A 178 28.16 -2.40 7.51
N GLY A 179 28.05 -2.61 6.18
CA GLY A 179 28.79 -3.63 5.43
C GLY A 179 28.10 -4.99 5.25
N ASP A 180 26.92 -5.26 5.84
CA ASP A 180 26.21 -6.52 5.68
C ASP A 180 24.99 -6.35 4.72
N PRO A 181 24.98 -7.02 3.54
CA PRO A 181 23.88 -6.90 2.57
C PRO A 181 22.53 -7.39 3.13
N GLY A 182 22.52 -8.37 4.03
CA GLY A 182 21.27 -8.83 4.66
C GLY A 182 20.63 -7.77 5.56
N ARG A 183 21.43 -7.05 6.35
CA ARG A 183 20.96 -5.94 7.19
C ARG A 183 20.49 -4.75 6.34
N ALA A 184 21.14 -4.54 5.21
CA ALA A 184 20.71 -3.49 4.27
C ALA A 184 19.33 -3.82 3.66
N CYS A 185 19.06 -5.08 3.30
CA CYS A 185 17.73 -5.51 2.88
C CYS A 185 16.67 -5.27 3.98
N CYS A 186 16.99 -5.59 5.24
CA CYS A 186 16.10 -5.31 6.37
C CYS A 186 15.83 -3.80 6.55
N ALA A 187 16.85 -2.96 6.34
CA ALA A 187 16.74 -1.51 6.45
C ALA A 187 15.79 -0.94 5.38
N VAL A 188 15.91 -1.40 4.12
CA VAL A 188 15.04 -0.95 3.02
C VAL A 188 13.59 -1.43 3.22
N VAL A 189 13.41 -2.71 3.54
CA VAL A 189 12.07 -3.27 3.80
C VAL A 189 11.45 -2.66 5.04
N GLY A 190 12.22 -2.44 6.11
CA GLY A 190 11.77 -1.75 7.31
C GLY A 190 11.36 -0.30 7.06
N GLY A 191 12.14 0.42 6.24
CA GLY A 191 11.83 1.79 5.83
C GLY A 191 10.51 1.89 5.05
N SER A 192 10.30 1.01 4.07
CA SER A 192 9.06 0.96 3.30
C SER A 192 7.86 0.53 4.17
N SER A 193 8.06 -0.40 5.10
CA SER A 193 7.02 -0.84 6.04
C SER A 193 6.60 0.28 7.01
N ALA A 194 7.56 1.04 7.55
CA ALA A 194 7.29 2.19 8.39
C ALA A 194 6.54 3.29 7.62
N ALA A 195 6.92 3.53 6.36
CA ALA A 195 6.24 4.48 5.51
C ALA A 195 4.78 4.08 5.24
N SER A 196 4.51 2.80 5.00
CA SER A 196 3.15 2.29 4.80
C SER A 196 2.26 2.46 6.04
N LEU A 197 2.83 2.37 7.26
CA LEU A 197 2.12 2.73 8.50
C LEU A 197 1.73 4.21 8.51
N VAL A 198 2.67 5.09 8.19
CA VAL A 198 2.43 6.54 8.14
C VAL A 198 1.36 6.86 7.10
N THR A 199 1.40 6.22 5.96
CA THR A 199 0.38 6.34 4.89
C THR A 199 -0.99 5.94 5.40
N LEU A 200 -1.13 4.76 5.99
CA LEU A 200 -2.40 4.28 6.52
C LEU A 200 -2.95 5.23 7.59
N LEU A 201 -2.12 5.65 8.55
CA LEU A 201 -2.51 6.58 9.60
C LEU A 201 -2.92 7.95 9.04
N SER A 202 -2.19 8.48 8.06
CA SER A 202 -2.49 9.75 7.41
C SER A 202 -3.83 9.72 6.67
N LEU A 203 -4.08 8.65 5.91
CA LEU A 203 -5.35 8.46 5.19
C LEU A 203 -6.53 8.25 6.16
N LEU A 204 -6.34 7.49 7.25
CA LEU A 204 -7.36 7.34 8.29
C LEU A 204 -7.67 8.67 8.98
N PHE A 205 -6.65 9.46 9.28
CA PHE A 205 -6.81 10.79 9.88
C PHE A 205 -7.57 11.75 8.96
N LEU A 206 -7.21 11.81 7.68
CA LEU A 206 -7.92 12.62 6.69
C LEU A 206 -9.39 12.21 6.58
N ARG A 207 -9.67 10.91 6.60
CA ARG A 207 -11.03 10.39 6.60
C ARG A 207 -11.81 10.75 7.87
N SER A 208 -11.19 10.64 9.05
CA SER A 208 -11.85 10.95 10.32
C SER A 208 -12.30 12.42 10.39
N ARG A 209 -11.50 13.32 9.83
CA ARG A 209 -11.86 14.75 9.69
C ARG A 209 -13.08 14.96 8.79
N GLU A 210 -13.28 14.10 7.81
CA GLU A 210 -14.40 14.19 6.87
C GLU A 210 -15.71 13.67 7.49
N THR A 211 -15.64 12.55 8.20
CA THR A 211 -16.80 11.92 8.85
C THR A 211 -17.46 12.86 9.86
N ASN A 212 -16.68 13.73 10.52
CA ASN A 212 -17.19 14.72 11.47
C ASN A 212 -17.92 15.91 10.83
N ARG A 213 -17.91 16.03 9.50
CA ARG A 213 -18.54 17.14 8.75
C ARG A 213 -19.83 16.75 8.03
N LEU A 214 -20.20 15.47 8.01
CA LEU A 214 -21.36 14.98 7.26
C LEU A 214 -22.54 14.70 8.20
N PRO A 215 -23.78 15.18 7.85
CA PRO A 215 -24.98 14.93 8.64
C PRO A 215 -25.40 13.46 8.55
N ASP A 216 -25.80 12.92 9.69
CA ASP A 216 -26.27 11.54 9.89
C ASP A 216 -27.69 11.39 9.30
N ARG A 217 -27.78 11.01 8.04
CA ARG A 217 -29.08 10.72 7.38
C ARG A 217 -29.33 9.20 7.43
N GLN A 218 -30.36 8.79 8.14
CA GLN A 218 -30.78 7.39 8.26
C GLN A 218 -31.23 6.83 6.90
N GLU A 219 -30.48 5.90 6.34
CA GLU A 219 -30.82 5.17 5.10
C GLU A 219 -30.89 3.66 5.32
N ALA A 220 -31.76 2.98 4.53
CA ALA A 220 -32.06 1.56 4.65
C ALA A 220 -30.82 0.65 4.45
N PRO A 221 -30.74 -0.51 5.16
CA PRO A 221 -29.61 -1.41 5.08
C PRO A 221 -29.56 -2.19 3.75
N VAL A 222 -28.49 -1.98 2.97
CA VAL A 222 -28.19 -2.79 1.77
C VAL A 222 -27.18 -3.87 2.15
N PRO A 223 -27.37 -5.15 1.77
CA PRO A 223 -26.43 -6.24 2.08
C PRO A 223 -25.14 -6.09 1.28
N VAL A 224 -24.08 -5.60 1.94
CA VAL A 224 -22.78 -5.28 1.29
C VAL A 224 -21.91 -6.52 1.10
N ALA A 225 -21.99 -7.50 2.03
CA ALA A 225 -21.11 -8.68 2.03
C ALA A 225 -21.25 -9.56 0.77
N GLY A 226 -22.48 -9.79 0.29
CA GLY A 226 -22.72 -10.56 -0.93
C GLY A 226 -22.26 -9.84 -2.22
N ARG A 227 -22.31 -8.51 -2.24
CA ARG A 227 -21.80 -7.68 -3.35
C ARG A 227 -20.28 -7.69 -3.39
N LEU A 228 -19.63 -7.60 -2.25
CA LEU A 228 -18.17 -7.66 -2.12
C LEU A 228 -17.60 -8.96 -2.66
N LEU A 229 -18.15 -10.11 -2.23
CA LEU A 229 -17.72 -11.42 -2.72
C LEU A 229 -17.93 -11.57 -4.23
N ARG A 230 -19.03 -11.05 -4.76
CA ARG A 230 -19.35 -11.14 -6.20
C ARG A 230 -18.44 -10.27 -7.08
N VAL A 231 -17.89 -9.17 -6.55
CA VAL A 231 -16.98 -8.27 -7.27
C VAL A 231 -15.51 -8.65 -7.02
N ALA A 232 -15.14 -9.10 -5.83
CA ALA A 232 -13.77 -9.46 -5.48
C ALA A 232 -13.32 -10.80 -6.11
N LEU A 233 -14.21 -11.81 -6.15
CA LEU A 233 -13.89 -13.14 -6.68
C LEU A 233 -13.49 -13.17 -8.17
N PRO A 234 -14.17 -12.47 -9.11
CA PRO A 234 -13.73 -12.46 -10.52
C PRO A 234 -12.54 -11.55 -10.82
N LEU A 235 -12.06 -10.75 -9.84
CA LEU A 235 -10.93 -9.83 -9.99
C LEU A 235 -9.65 -10.33 -9.29
N ALA A 236 -9.73 -11.44 -8.55
CA ALA A 236 -8.60 -12.14 -7.94
C ALA A 236 -8.04 -13.23 -8.86
#